data_eb60923308b65c7393249524e8b6bdad
#
_entry.id   eb60923308b65c7393249524e8b6bdad
#
_cell.length_a   1.000
_cell.length_b   1.000
_cell.length_c   1.000
_cell.angle_alpha   90.00
_cell.angle_beta   90.00
_cell.angle_gamma   90.00
#
_symmetry.space_group_name_H-M   'P 1'
#
loop_
_entity.id
_entity.type
_entity.pdbx_description
1 polymer ?
#
loop_
_entity_poly.entity_id
_entity_poly.type
_entity_poly.pdbx_seq_one_letter_code
_entity_poly.pdbx_strand_id
1 'polypeptide(L)'
;MGRQINIGCGATHHPDWINLDVSSSDPSVIPVDINNGLPFPADTVAVCYSSHLLEHLDQESARNFLADCMRVLKSGGIIRLAVPDMEGIAREYLRLLDAVAAGDRSRESDYDWIMLEMYDQTVRNHSGGEMARFLENTDVADRSFVKSRIGVEAEKFWVKEVIPKPTLVRTPLQDWLLSHVKVFQVKFVGWLVLLLAGKAARRSFQAGMFRSSGEVHQWMYDRFSLKRLLERAGFVDVKICAAAESRIPEYEKYSLDALNGVARKPDSIYIEASKP
;
A
#
# COMPACT_ATOMS: atom_id res chain seq x y z
N MET A 1 25.81 -11.90 -1.47
CA MET A 1 24.68 -11.01 -1.86
C MET A 1 24.74 -9.72 -1.05
N GLY A 2 24.40 -8.57 -1.62
CA GLY A 2 24.30 -7.32 -0.87
C GLY A 2 23.03 -7.27 -0.03
N ARG A 3 22.92 -6.28 0.88
CA ARG A 3 21.69 -6.07 1.68
C ARG A 3 20.48 -5.79 0.78
N GLN A 4 19.37 -6.45 1.06
CA GLN A 4 18.07 -6.23 0.42
C GLN A 4 17.10 -5.72 1.47
N ILE A 5 16.41 -4.64 1.20
CA ILE A 5 15.45 -4.03 2.13
C ILE A 5 14.05 -4.01 1.52
N ASN A 6 13.06 -4.38 2.33
CA ASN A 6 11.63 -4.32 2.02
C ASN A 6 11.00 -3.22 2.87
N ILE A 7 10.57 -2.15 2.23
CA ILE A 7 10.16 -0.91 2.88
C ILE A 7 8.63 -0.80 2.83
N GLY A 8 8.00 -0.59 4.00
CA GLY A 8 6.54 -0.65 4.13
C GLY A 8 6.03 -2.07 3.91
N CYS A 9 6.70 -3.05 4.52
CA CYS A 9 6.47 -4.46 4.21
C CYS A 9 5.09 -4.99 4.63
N GLY A 10 4.44 -4.34 5.58
CA GLY A 10 3.18 -4.82 6.14
C GLY A 10 3.28 -6.28 6.60
N ALA A 11 2.30 -7.08 6.17
CA ALA A 11 2.26 -8.52 6.42
C ALA A 11 2.99 -9.36 5.34
N THR A 12 3.51 -8.74 4.28
CA THR A 12 4.18 -9.44 3.18
C THR A 12 5.69 -9.20 3.25
N HIS A 13 6.40 -10.11 3.92
CA HIS A 13 7.84 -10.00 4.13
C HIS A 13 8.52 -11.38 4.04
N HIS A 14 9.83 -11.38 3.88
CA HIS A 14 10.64 -12.59 3.75
C HIS A 14 11.88 -12.52 4.68
N PRO A 15 12.29 -13.62 5.34
CA PRO A 15 13.38 -13.61 6.31
C PRO A 15 14.76 -13.27 5.72
N ASP A 16 14.97 -13.49 4.42
CA ASP A 16 16.21 -13.11 3.74
C ASP A 16 16.33 -11.60 3.46
N TRP A 17 15.27 -10.83 3.77
CA TRP A 17 15.21 -9.39 3.59
C TRP A 17 15.24 -8.65 4.92
N ILE A 18 15.79 -7.45 4.93
CA ILE A 18 15.62 -6.53 6.04
C ILE A 18 14.25 -5.85 5.85
N ASN A 19 13.28 -6.24 6.68
CA ASN A 19 11.91 -5.78 6.57
C ASN A 19 11.68 -4.56 7.46
N LEU A 20 11.16 -3.49 6.88
CA LEU A 20 10.92 -2.22 7.54
C LEU A 20 9.45 -1.85 7.45
N ASP A 21 8.86 -1.40 8.54
CA ASP A 21 7.50 -0.85 8.55
C ASP A 21 7.36 0.16 9.69
N VAL A 22 6.40 1.07 9.59
CA VAL A 22 6.15 2.06 10.66
C VAL A 22 5.52 1.41 11.89
N SER A 23 4.76 0.33 11.67
CA SER A 23 4.10 -0.42 12.74
C SER A 23 3.99 -1.90 12.38
N SER A 24 4.59 -2.75 13.17
CA SER A 24 4.45 -4.20 13.03
C SER A 24 4.44 -4.86 14.41
N SER A 25 3.64 -5.92 14.54
CA SER A 25 3.69 -6.80 15.71
C SER A 25 4.69 -7.95 15.53
N ASP A 26 5.25 -8.11 14.32
CA ASP A 26 6.24 -9.13 14.01
C ASP A 26 7.63 -8.66 14.46
N PRO A 27 8.33 -9.41 15.36
CA PRO A 27 9.64 -9.02 15.85
C PRO A 27 10.75 -9.06 14.79
N SER A 28 10.51 -9.67 13.63
CA SER A 28 11.44 -9.68 12.49
C SER A 28 11.37 -8.40 11.65
N VAL A 29 10.38 -7.55 11.88
CA VAL A 29 10.20 -6.28 11.19
C VAL A 29 10.75 -5.14 12.03
N ILE A 30 11.65 -4.35 11.46
CA ILE A 30 12.26 -3.21 12.13
C ILE A 30 11.32 -2.00 12.02
N PRO A 31 10.91 -1.36 13.13
CA PRO A 31 10.06 -0.19 13.10
C PRO A 31 10.83 1.01 12.55
N VAL A 32 10.39 1.55 11.40
CA VAL A 32 11.00 2.70 10.74
C VAL A 32 9.91 3.62 10.20
N ASP A 33 9.96 4.89 10.59
CA ASP A 33 9.20 5.95 9.91
C ASP A 33 10.08 6.52 8.78
N ILE A 34 9.69 6.24 7.55
CA ILE A 34 10.42 6.66 6.33
C ILE A 34 10.51 8.18 6.18
N ASN A 35 9.65 8.95 6.84
CA ASN A 35 9.74 10.41 6.85
C ASN A 35 11.00 10.91 7.58
N ASN A 36 11.60 10.07 8.44
CA ASN A 36 12.84 10.36 9.13
C ASN A 36 14.08 9.80 8.38
N GLY A 37 13.88 9.25 7.18
CA GLY A 37 14.92 8.63 6.36
C GLY A 37 15.18 7.16 6.68
N LEU A 38 15.82 6.46 5.74
CA LEU A 38 16.19 5.05 5.89
C LEU A 38 17.45 4.91 6.75
N PRO A 39 17.46 4.00 7.75
CA PRO A 39 18.55 3.87 8.72
C PRO A 39 19.77 3.11 8.17
N PHE A 40 20.16 3.41 6.95
CA PHE A 40 21.31 2.81 6.28
C PHE A 40 22.27 3.88 5.77
N PRO A 41 23.60 3.63 5.85
CA PRO A 41 24.58 4.49 5.19
C PRO A 41 24.38 4.52 3.67
N ALA A 42 24.89 5.58 3.03
CA ALA A 42 24.92 5.67 1.58
C ALA A 42 25.69 4.47 0.98
N ASP A 43 25.27 4.02 -0.21
CA ASP A 43 25.95 3.00 -1.01
C ASP A 43 26.13 1.63 -0.31
N THR A 44 25.20 1.24 0.58
CA THR A 44 25.29 -0.02 1.34
C THR A 44 24.23 -1.06 0.97
N VAL A 45 23.16 -0.67 0.27
CA VAL A 45 22.02 -1.51 -0.04
C VAL A 45 22.09 -1.94 -1.51
N ALA A 46 21.85 -3.22 -1.78
CA ALA A 46 21.82 -3.73 -3.16
C ALA A 46 20.42 -3.62 -3.80
N VAL A 47 19.37 -3.75 -3.00
CA VAL A 47 18.00 -3.71 -3.49
C VAL A 47 17.11 -2.95 -2.48
N CYS A 48 16.35 -1.97 -2.99
CA CYS A 48 15.22 -1.37 -2.32
C CYS A 48 13.93 -1.89 -2.96
N TYR A 49 13.09 -2.55 -2.19
CA TYR A 49 11.76 -2.99 -2.62
C TYR A 49 10.69 -2.31 -1.79
N SER A 50 9.61 -1.90 -2.43
CA SER A 50 8.41 -1.38 -1.76
C SER A 50 7.17 -1.69 -2.57
N SER A 51 6.12 -2.13 -1.89
CA SER A 51 4.83 -2.47 -2.50
C SER A 51 3.71 -1.79 -1.75
N HIS A 52 2.91 -1.01 -2.48
CA HIS A 52 1.76 -0.27 -1.94
C HIS A 52 2.13 0.62 -0.74
N LEU A 53 3.17 1.42 -0.93
CA LEU A 53 3.62 2.44 0.00
C LEU A 53 3.63 3.83 -0.65
N LEU A 54 4.09 3.91 -1.92
CA LEU A 54 4.36 5.20 -2.58
C LEU A 54 3.08 6.02 -2.77
N GLU A 55 1.95 5.39 -3.02
CA GLU A 55 0.63 6.02 -3.15
C GLU A 55 0.12 6.66 -1.85
N HIS A 56 0.62 6.21 -0.70
CA HIS A 56 0.29 6.78 0.61
C HIS A 56 1.10 8.03 0.95
N LEU A 57 2.10 8.36 0.14
CA LEU A 57 2.92 9.55 0.28
C LEU A 57 2.37 10.68 -0.59
N ASP A 58 2.40 11.90 -0.08
CA ASP A 58 2.23 13.07 -0.93
C ASP A 58 3.40 13.21 -1.91
N GLN A 59 3.27 14.08 -2.90
CA GLN A 59 4.28 14.21 -3.96
C GLN A 59 5.67 14.65 -3.45
N GLU A 60 5.74 15.41 -2.36
CA GLU A 60 7.01 15.84 -1.78
C GLU A 60 7.66 14.69 -1.00
N SER A 61 6.89 14.04 -0.15
CA SER A 61 7.32 12.85 0.61
C SER A 61 7.74 11.71 -0.33
N ALA A 62 7.03 11.50 -1.44
CA ALA A 62 7.42 10.51 -2.45
C ALA A 62 8.78 10.83 -3.11
N ARG A 63 9.05 12.11 -3.43
CA ARG A 63 10.37 12.53 -3.94
C ARG A 63 11.47 12.32 -2.91
N ASN A 64 11.22 12.68 -1.66
CA ASN A 64 12.18 12.51 -0.56
C ASN A 64 12.48 11.03 -0.32
N PHE A 65 11.45 10.18 -0.31
CA PHE A 65 11.59 8.73 -0.22
C PHE A 65 12.47 8.15 -1.33
N LEU A 66 12.23 8.54 -2.60
CA LEU A 66 13.03 8.07 -3.72
C LEU A 66 14.48 8.60 -3.68
N ALA A 67 14.68 9.83 -3.24
CA ALA A 67 16.02 10.38 -3.04
C ALA A 67 16.78 9.60 -1.94
N ASP A 68 16.09 9.19 -0.90
CA ASP A 68 16.70 8.40 0.17
C ASP A 68 16.98 6.95 -0.27
N CYS A 69 16.10 6.33 -1.07
CA CYS A 69 16.39 5.06 -1.75
C CYS A 69 17.63 5.18 -2.64
N MET A 70 17.73 6.26 -3.42
CA MET A 70 18.91 6.54 -4.25
C MET A 70 20.17 6.67 -3.41
N ARG A 71 20.13 7.34 -2.27
CA ARG A 71 21.25 7.51 -1.36
C ARG A 71 21.77 6.18 -0.84
N VAL A 72 20.88 5.32 -0.32
CA VAL A 72 21.28 4.05 0.32
C VAL A 72 21.69 2.97 -0.65
N LEU A 73 21.16 2.98 -1.89
CA LEU A 73 21.53 2.01 -2.92
C LEU A 73 22.99 2.17 -3.34
N LYS A 74 23.64 1.05 -3.60
CA LYS A 74 24.96 0.99 -4.28
C LYS A 74 24.82 1.37 -5.75
N SER A 75 25.91 1.79 -6.40
CA SER A 75 25.96 1.85 -7.87
C SER A 75 25.58 0.50 -8.47
N GLY A 76 24.69 0.52 -9.47
CA GLY A 76 24.07 -0.67 -10.05
C GLY A 76 23.00 -1.34 -9.18
N GLY A 77 22.71 -0.81 -7.99
CA GLY A 77 21.64 -1.31 -7.11
C GLY A 77 20.26 -1.08 -7.72
N ILE A 78 19.31 -1.96 -7.38
CA ILE A 78 17.98 -1.99 -7.98
C ILE A 78 16.95 -1.40 -7.01
N ILE A 79 16.10 -0.51 -7.50
CA ILE A 79 14.82 -0.20 -6.86
C ILE A 79 13.71 -0.95 -7.59
N ARG A 80 12.81 -1.60 -6.83
CA ARG A 80 11.58 -2.22 -7.34
C ARG A 80 10.39 -1.68 -6.58
N LEU A 81 9.40 -1.18 -7.32
CA LEU A 81 8.16 -0.63 -6.76
C LEU A 81 6.96 -1.35 -7.34
N ALA A 82 5.95 -1.56 -6.52
CA ALA A 82 4.60 -1.94 -6.92
C ALA A 82 3.62 -0.90 -6.38
N VAL A 83 2.75 -0.37 -7.24
CA VAL A 83 1.72 0.62 -6.91
C VAL A 83 0.43 0.32 -7.67
N PRO A 84 -0.75 0.78 -7.21
CA PRO A 84 -1.99 0.66 -7.98
C PRO A 84 -1.86 1.27 -9.38
N ASP A 85 -2.39 0.56 -10.38
CA ASP A 85 -2.34 0.99 -11.80
C ASP A 85 -3.53 1.87 -12.16
N MET A 86 -3.36 3.19 -12.09
CA MET A 86 -4.38 4.14 -12.49
C MET A 86 -4.82 3.97 -13.96
N GLU A 87 -3.89 3.61 -14.87
CA GLU A 87 -4.22 3.36 -16.27
C GLU A 87 -5.11 2.13 -16.41
N GLY A 88 -4.77 1.03 -15.74
CA GLY A 88 -5.57 -0.20 -15.74
C GLY A 88 -6.95 0.03 -15.16
N ILE A 89 -7.06 0.75 -14.04
CA ILE A 89 -8.34 1.14 -13.43
C ILE A 89 -9.18 1.98 -14.42
N ALA A 90 -8.59 3.00 -15.04
CA ALA A 90 -9.32 3.89 -15.96
C ALA A 90 -9.82 3.14 -17.22
N ARG A 91 -9.01 2.25 -17.79
CA ARG A 91 -9.40 1.43 -18.95
C ARG A 91 -10.54 0.49 -18.59
N GLU A 92 -10.46 -0.16 -17.45
CA GLU A 92 -11.52 -1.07 -17.00
C GLU A 92 -12.80 -0.32 -16.65
N TYR A 93 -12.71 0.86 -16.04
CA TYR A 93 -13.84 1.75 -15.82
C TYR A 93 -14.56 2.07 -17.12
N LEU A 94 -13.85 2.53 -18.15
CA LEU A 94 -14.46 2.87 -19.44
C LEU A 94 -15.12 1.65 -20.11
N ARG A 95 -14.47 0.49 -20.09
CA ARG A 95 -15.00 -0.76 -20.63
C ARG A 95 -16.33 -1.16 -19.95
N LEU A 96 -16.37 -1.06 -18.62
CA LEU A 96 -17.56 -1.42 -17.84
C LEU A 96 -18.67 -0.38 -18.01
N LEU A 97 -18.32 0.91 -18.04
CA LEU A 97 -19.27 1.99 -18.31
C LEU A 97 -19.99 1.78 -19.67
N ASP A 98 -19.23 1.48 -20.73
CA ASP A 98 -19.81 1.22 -22.06
C ASP A 98 -20.73 0.01 -22.04
N ALA A 99 -20.37 -1.07 -21.32
CA ALA A 99 -21.18 -2.28 -21.22
C ALA A 99 -22.52 -2.02 -20.50
N VAL A 100 -22.49 -1.37 -19.33
CA VAL A 100 -23.72 -1.09 -18.56
C VAL A 100 -24.58 -0.03 -19.26
N ALA A 101 -23.97 0.95 -19.93
CA ALA A 101 -24.71 1.94 -20.73
C ALA A 101 -25.39 1.31 -21.95
N ALA A 102 -24.82 0.24 -22.52
CA ALA A 102 -25.45 -0.57 -23.58
C ALA A 102 -26.54 -1.52 -23.05
N GLY A 103 -26.80 -1.56 -21.75
CA GLY A 103 -27.86 -2.35 -21.12
C GLY A 103 -27.41 -3.70 -20.57
N ASP A 104 -26.09 -3.99 -20.50
CA ASP A 104 -25.57 -5.21 -19.86
C ASP A 104 -25.60 -5.10 -18.34
N ARG A 105 -26.76 -5.45 -17.77
CA ARG A 105 -26.98 -5.40 -16.32
C ARG A 105 -26.14 -6.43 -15.54
N SER A 106 -25.60 -7.44 -16.19
CA SER A 106 -24.74 -8.42 -15.53
C SER A 106 -23.41 -7.82 -15.08
N ARG A 107 -23.03 -6.65 -15.61
CA ARG A 107 -21.81 -5.91 -15.30
C ARG A 107 -21.98 -4.78 -14.29
N GLU A 108 -23.18 -4.56 -13.76
CA GLU A 108 -23.43 -3.47 -12.79
C GLU A 108 -22.55 -3.62 -11.52
N SER A 109 -22.43 -4.83 -11.00
CA SER A 109 -21.59 -5.09 -9.81
C SER A 109 -20.08 -4.87 -10.08
N ASP A 110 -19.61 -5.23 -11.29
CA ASP A 110 -18.23 -5.01 -11.70
C ASP A 110 -17.95 -3.51 -11.86
N TYR A 111 -18.92 -2.77 -12.41
CA TYR A 111 -18.87 -1.32 -12.54
C TYR A 111 -18.82 -0.64 -11.15
N ASP A 112 -19.66 -1.07 -10.22
CA ASP A 112 -19.64 -0.54 -8.85
C ASP A 112 -18.30 -0.78 -8.19
N TRP A 113 -17.71 -1.96 -8.36
CA TRP A 113 -16.39 -2.28 -7.84
C TRP A 113 -15.29 -1.38 -8.43
N ILE A 114 -15.23 -1.21 -9.76
CA ILE A 114 -14.16 -0.40 -10.36
C ILE A 114 -14.27 1.09 -9.97
N MET A 115 -15.48 1.58 -9.72
CA MET A 115 -15.69 2.92 -9.16
C MET A 115 -15.07 3.04 -7.77
N LEU A 116 -15.17 1.99 -6.95
CA LEU A 116 -14.53 1.96 -5.63
C LEU A 116 -13.00 1.90 -5.75
N GLU A 117 -12.44 1.08 -6.64
CA GLU A 117 -11.00 1.08 -6.90
C GLU A 117 -10.49 2.48 -7.31
N MET A 118 -11.26 3.20 -8.12
CA MET A 118 -10.86 4.51 -8.63
C MET A 118 -10.87 5.59 -7.53
N TYR A 119 -11.86 5.58 -6.63
CA TYR A 119 -12.11 6.70 -5.74
C TYR A 119 -11.98 6.40 -4.25
N ASP A 120 -12.43 5.22 -3.78
CA ASP A 120 -12.61 4.99 -2.34
C ASP A 120 -11.33 5.24 -1.56
N GLN A 121 -10.21 4.69 -2.00
CA GLN A 121 -8.94 4.78 -1.27
C GLN A 121 -8.39 6.21 -1.18
N THR A 122 -8.82 7.12 -2.05
CA THR A 122 -8.39 8.53 -2.03
C THR A 122 -9.30 9.44 -1.21
N VAL A 123 -10.59 9.07 -1.05
CA VAL A 123 -11.60 9.92 -0.40
C VAL A 123 -12.15 9.36 0.91
N ARG A 124 -11.85 8.11 1.25
CA ARG A 124 -12.37 7.45 2.46
C ARG A 124 -11.99 8.24 3.74
N ASN A 125 -12.81 8.10 4.76
CA ASN A 125 -12.65 8.76 6.06
C ASN A 125 -12.74 7.79 7.25
N HIS A 126 -12.74 6.49 6.97
CA HIS A 126 -12.70 5.40 7.94
C HIS A 126 -11.95 4.21 7.33
N SER A 127 -11.41 3.36 8.20
CA SER A 127 -10.64 2.19 7.79
C SER A 127 -11.46 1.23 6.92
N GLY A 128 -10.83 0.72 5.87
CA GLY A 128 -11.44 -0.17 4.88
C GLY A 128 -12.36 0.51 3.87
N GLY A 129 -12.93 1.68 4.19
CA GLY A 129 -13.78 2.46 3.29
C GLY A 129 -15.02 1.71 2.80
N GLU A 130 -15.53 2.13 1.64
CA GLU A 130 -16.65 1.47 0.97
C GLU A 130 -16.21 0.16 0.28
N MET A 131 -14.91 0.01 -0.06
CA MET A 131 -14.38 -1.24 -0.59
C MET A 131 -14.56 -2.39 0.41
N ALA A 132 -14.25 -2.19 1.69
CA ALA A 132 -14.46 -3.22 2.71
C ALA A 132 -15.94 -3.58 2.85
N ARG A 133 -16.85 -2.60 2.83
CA ARG A 133 -18.29 -2.84 2.86
C ARG A 133 -18.78 -3.64 1.67
N PHE A 134 -18.26 -3.35 0.48
CA PHE A 134 -18.57 -4.10 -0.73
C PHE A 134 -18.11 -5.56 -0.61
N LEU A 135 -16.89 -5.79 -0.12
CA LEU A 135 -16.33 -7.13 0.08
C LEU A 135 -17.06 -7.94 1.16
N GLU A 136 -17.56 -7.28 2.20
CA GLU A 136 -18.35 -7.91 3.28
C GLU A 136 -19.77 -8.28 2.82
N ASN A 137 -20.26 -7.67 1.74
CA ASN A 137 -21.58 -7.98 1.20
C ASN A 137 -21.59 -9.38 0.58
N THR A 138 -22.41 -10.26 1.16
CA THR A 138 -22.57 -11.65 0.68
C THR A 138 -23.33 -11.78 -0.63
N ASP A 139 -24.06 -10.73 -1.02
CA ASP A 139 -24.94 -10.71 -2.20
C ASP A 139 -24.20 -10.27 -3.49
N VAL A 140 -22.87 -10.02 -3.41
CA VAL A 140 -22.05 -9.74 -4.60
C VAL A 140 -22.07 -10.96 -5.52
N ALA A 141 -22.70 -10.78 -6.67
CA ALA A 141 -23.02 -11.88 -7.60
C ALA A 141 -21.77 -12.51 -8.23
N ASP A 142 -20.75 -11.70 -8.54
CA ASP A 142 -19.51 -12.16 -9.16
C ASP A 142 -18.25 -11.73 -8.37
N ARG A 143 -17.83 -12.60 -7.49
CA ARG A 143 -16.56 -12.43 -6.76
C ARG A 143 -15.32 -12.64 -7.65
N SER A 144 -15.50 -13.25 -8.83
CA SER A 144 -14.39 -13.58 -9.73
C SER A 144 -13.76 -12.31 -10.30
N PHE A 145 -14.58 -11.30 -10.64
CA PHE A 145 -14.10 -10.01 -11.10
C PHE A 145 -13.24 -9.32 -10.02
N VAL A 146 -13.77 -9.17 -8.81
CA VAL A 146 -13.04 -8.57 -7.69
C VAL A 146 -11.72 -9.30 -7.43
N LYS A 147 -11.75 -10.64 -7.41
CA LYS A 147 -10.54 -11.46 -7.26
C LYS A 147 -9.53 -11.24 -8.39
N SER A 148 -10.00 -11.08 -9.63
CA SER A 148 -9.14 -10.80 -10.78
C SER A 148 -8.45 -9.43 -10.68
N ARG A 149 -9.05 -8.50 -9.91
CA ARG A 149 -8.52 -7.15 -9.68
C ARG A 149 -7.52 -7.13 -8.52
N ILE A 150 -7.95 -7.45 -7.31
CA ILE A 150 -7.15 -7.29 -6.09
C ILE A 150 -6.50 -8.59 -5.58
N GLY A 151 -6.66 -9.69 -6.33
CA GLY A 151 -5.94 -10.94 -6.08
C GLY A 151 -6.20 -11.54 -4.70
N VAL A 152 -5.12 -11.90 -4.01
CA VAL A 152 -5.19 -12.55 -2.68
C VAL A 152 -5.76 -11.65 -1.58
N GLU A 153 -5.82 -10.35 -1.80
CA GLU A 153 -6.42 -9.43 -0.83
C GLU A 153 -7.94 -9.67 -0.69
N ALA A 154 -8.63 -9.97 -1.81
CA ALA A 154 -10.05 -10.33 -1.79
C ALA A 154 -10.33 -11.57 -0.94
N GLU A 155 -9.46 -12.57 -1.03
CA GLU A 155 -9.64 -13.84 -0.31
C GLU A 155 -9.63 -13.65 1.20
N LYS A 156 -8.82 -12.73 1.73
CA LYS A 156 -8.76 -12.42 3.17
C LYS A 156 -10.11 -11.96 3.75
N PHE A 157 -10.93 -11.28 2.94
CA PHE A 157 -12.27 -10.84 3.37
C PHE A 157 -13.31 -11.96 3.32
N TRP A 158 -13.17 -12.90 2.37
CA TRP A 158 -14.18 -13.95 2.15
C TRP A 158 -13.91 -15.22 2.92
N VAL A 159 -12.65 -15.57 3.12
CA VAL A 159 -12.27 -16.63 4.01
C VAL A 159 -12.34 -16.07 5.42
N LYS A 160 -13.43 -16.34 6.13
CA LYS A 160 -13.46 -16.21 7.60
C LYS A 160 -12.55 -17.28 8.17
N GLU A 161 -11.25 -17.17 7.96
CA GLU A 161 -10.33 -17.85 8.83
C GLU A 161 -10.64 -17.37 10.24
N VAL A 162 -10.95 -18.34 11.10
CA VAL A 162 -10.86 -18.14 12.54
C VAL A 162 -9.38 -17.90 12.80
N ILE A 163 -8.93 -16.67 12.54
CA ILE A 163 -7.61 -16.22 12.95
C ILE A 163 -7.63 -16.43 14.46
N PRO A 164 -6.88 -17.41 15.00
CA PRO A 164 -6.78 -17.54 16.44
C PRO A 164 -6.36 -16.14 16.93
N LYS A 165 -7.17 -15.56 17.82
CA LYS A 165 -6.85 -14.25 18.43
C LYS A 165 -5.38 -14.31 18.78
N PRO A 166 -4.55 -13.36 18.32
CA PRO A 166 -3.12 -13.41 18.55
C PRO A 166 -2.94 -13.65 20.04
N THR A 167 -2.25 -14.73 20.36
CA THR A 167 -1.87 -15.04 21.75
C THR A 167 -1.22 -13.78 22.24
N LEU A 168 -1.75 -13.17 23.31
CA LEU A 168 -1.26 -11.93 23.90
C LEU A 168 0.26 -12.06 24.10
N VAL A 169 1.03 -11.69 23.09
CA VAL A 169 2.43 -11.37 23.26
C VAL A 169 2.42 -10.17 24.21
N ARG A 170 2.91 -10.37 25.43
CA ARG A 170 3.02 -9.30 26.41
C ARG A 170 3.87 -8.21 25.79
N THR A 171 3.23 -7.23 25.19
CA THR A 171 3.89 -5.98 24.84
C THR A 171 4.50 -5.42 26.13
N PRO A 172 5.75 -4.96 26.10
CA PRO A 172 6.35 -4.32 27.27
C PRO A 172 5.37 -3.30 27.83
N LEU A 173 5.21 -3.26 29.15
CA LEU A 173 4.24 -2.41 29.84
C LEU A 173 4.32 -0.94 29.37
N GLN A 174 5.51 -0.51 28.95
CA GLN A 174 5.77 0.81 28.39
C GLN A 174 5.08 1.05 27.04
N ASP A 175 5.13 0.08 26.11
CA ASP A 175 4.52 0.21 24.78
C ASP A 175 2.98 0.16 24.90
N TRP A 176 2.48 -0.70 25.80
CA TRP A 176 1.05 -0.73 26.14
C TRP A 176 0.59 0.61 26.72
N LEU A 177 1.31 1.19 27.69
CA LEU A 177 1.01 2.50 28.28
C LEU A 177 1.04 3.61 27.22
N LEU A 178 2.09 3.66 26.38
CA LEU A 178 2.25 4.69 25.34
C LEU A 178 1.13 4.64 24.31
N SER A 179 0.73 3.44 23.87
CA SER A 179 -0.37 3.29 22.92
C SER A 179 -1.72 3.73 23.52
N HIS A 180 -1.98 3.39 24.79
CA HIS A 180 -3.20 3.78 25.48
C HIS A 180 -3.24 5.30 25.78
N VAL A 181 -2.10 5.89 26.09
CA VAL A 181 -1.97 7.34 26.29
C VAL A 181 -2.28 8.09 24.98
N LYS A 182 -1.72 7.65 23.83
CA LYS A 182 -2.02 8.26 22.52
C LYS A 182 -3.50 8.16 22.18
N VAL A 183 -4.11 6.99 22.34
CA VAL A 183 -5.56 6.80 22.08
C VAL A 183 -6.40 7.68 23.02
N PHE A 184 -6.04 7.78 24.30
CA PHE A 184 -6.72 8.63 25.27
C PHE A 184 -6.58 10.11 24.89
N GLN A 185 -5.39 10.57 24.51
CA GLN A 185 -5.14 11.94 24.07
C GLN A 185 -6.01 12.32 22.87
N VAL A 186 -6.07 11.48 21.84
CA VAL A 186 -6.90 11.74 20.65
C VAL A 186 -8.39 11.81 21.01
N LYS A 187 -8.87 10.89 21.85
CA LYS A 187 -10.28 10.92 22.34
C LYS A 187 -10.58 12.16 23.17
N PHE A 188 -9.66 12.55 24.04
CA PHE A 188 -9.79 13.73 24.90
C PHE A 188 -9.79 15.03 24.06
N VAL A 189 -8.84 15.17 23.12
CA VAL A 189 -8.81 16.31 22.20
C VAL A 189 -10.09 16.36 21.36
N GLY A 190 -10.56 15.22 20.83
CA GLY A 190 -11.81 15.14 20.08
C GLY A 190 -13.05 15.54 20.92
N TRP A 191 -13.04 15.27 22.25
CA TRP A 191 -14.06 15.74 23.17
C TRP A 191 -13.97 17.25 23.40
N LEU A 192 -12.78 17.79 23.58
CA LEU A 192 -12.57 19.24 23.69
C LEU A 192 -13.03 19.98 22.44
N VAL A 193 -12.69 19.47 21.25
CA VAL A 193 -13.14 20.04 19.97
C VAL A 193 -14.67 20.02 19.90
N LEU A 194 -15.32 18.95 20.35
CA LEU A 194 -16.79 18.87 20.40
C LEU A 194 -17.37 19.95 21.32
N LEU A 195 -16.77 20.12 22.51
CA LEU A 195 -17.27 21.07 23.52
C LEU A 195 -17.08 22.53 23.08
N LEU A 196 -15.94 22.85 22.49
CA LEU A 196 -15.58 24.23 22.16
C LEU A 196 -16.09 24.69 20.78
N ALA A 197 -16.14 23.78 19.80
CA ALA A 197 -16.41 24.10 18.40
C ALA A 197 -17.55 23.28 17.78
N GLY A 198 -18.17 22.38 18.54
CA GLY A 198 -19.35 21.64 18.13
C GLY A 198 -19.09 20.41 17.25
N LYS A 199 -20.19 19.75 16.83
CA LYS A 199 -20.16 18.47 16.12
C LYS A 199 -19.45 18.54 14.75
N ALA A 200 -19.60 19.64 14.01
CA ALA A 200 -18.98 19.81 12.70
C ALA A 200 -17.45 19.83 12.81
N ALA A 201 -16.91 20.63 13.74
CA ALA A 201 -15.47 20.70 14.00
C ALA A 201 -14.90 19.36 14.46
N ARG A 202 -15.62 18.61 15.31
CA ARG A 202 -15.20 17.25 15.70
C ARG A 202 -15.11 16.31 14.50
N ARG A 203 -16.09 16.36 13.59
CA ARG A 203 -16.04 15.54 12.36
C ARG A 203 -14.83 15.89 11.50
N SER A 204 -14.57 17.19 11.31
CA SER A 204 -13.40 17.66 10.56
C SER A 204 -12.07 17.23 11.21
N PHE A 205 -11.99 17.31 12.55
CA PHE A 205 -10.84 16.82 13.30
C PHE A 205 -10.63 15.32 13.11
N GLN A 206 -11.68 14.50 13.21
CA GLN A 206 -11.60 13.05 13.01
C GLN A 206 -11.21 12.71 11.58
N ALA A 207 -11.79 13.37 10.58
CA ALA A 207 -11.43 13.18 9.19
C ALA A 207 -9.95 13.56 8.92
N GLY A 208 -9.47 14.68 9.48
CA GLY A 208 -8.07 15.08 9.38
C GLY A 208 -7.12 14.07 10.00
N MET A 209 -7.44 13.57 11.20
CA MET A 209 -6.65 12.53 11.86
C MET A 209 -6.60 11.24 11.04
N PHE A 210 -7.73 10.83 10.44
CA PHE A 210 -7.77 9.65 9.58
C PHE A 210 -6.94 9.84 8.31
N ARG A 211 -7.06 11.00 7.64
CA ARG A 211 -6.24 11.30 6.44
C ARG A 211 -4.74 11.30 6.71
N SER A 212 -4.34 11.58 7.94
CA SER A 212 -2.93 11.55 8.37
C SER A 212 -2.50 10.19 8.93
N SER A 213 -3.37 9.16 8.89
CA SER A 213 -3.05 7.82 9.44
C SER A 213 -2.12 6.98 8.54
N GLY A 214 -1.90 7.41 7.29
CA GLY A 214 -1.18 6.65 6.29
C GLY A 214 -2.04 5.63 5.52
N GLU A 215 -3.36 5.55 5.79
CA GLU A 215 -4.25 4.60 5.09
C GLU A 215 -4.83 5.15 3.79
N VAL A 216 -4.85 6.48 3.63
CA VAL A 216 -5.42 7.14 2.45
C VAL A 216 -4.38 7.25 1.35
N HIS A 217 -4.77 6.92 0.10
CA HIS A 217 -3.93 7.19 -1.05
C HIS A 217 -3.87 8.71 -1.30
N GLN A 218 -2.68 9.26 -1.17
CA GLN A 218 -2.42 10.68 -1.42
C GLN A 218 -2.23 10.97 -2.91
N TRP A 219 -1.80 9.95 -3.68
CA TRP A 219 -1.57 10.05 -5.11
C TRP A 219 -1.80 8.70 -5.81
N MET A 220 -2.12 8.77 -7.11
CA MET A 220 -2.24 7.60 -7.98
C MET A 220 -1.23 7.70 -9.12
N TYR A 221 -0.70 6.56 -9.54
CA TYR A 221 0.33 6.47 -10.56
C TYR A 221 -0.15 5.68 -11.77
N ASP A 222 0.36 6.06 -12.94
CA ASP A 222 0.34 5.30 -14.17
C ASP A 222 1.77 5.03 -14.65
N ARG A 223 1.90 4.23 -15.69
CA ARG A 223 3.22 3.84 -16.24
C ARG A 223 4.10 5.03 -16.63
N PHE A 224 3.52 6.15 -17.06
CA PHE A 224 4.27 7.34 -17.47
C PHE A 224 4.69 8.18 -16.26
N SER A 225 3.76 8.48 -15.37
CA SER A 225 4.01 9.32 -14.20
C SER A 225 5.00 8.67 -13.23
N LEU A 226 4.89 7.35 -13.02
CA LEU A 226 5.81 6.59 -12.16
C LEU A 226 7.21 6.50 -12.77
N LYS A 227 7.31 6.19 -14.07
CA LYS A 227 8.60 6.21 -14.80
C LYS A 227 9.27 7.57 -14.69
N ARG A 228 8.54 8.64 -15.03
CA ARG A 228 9.04 10.02 -14.94
C ARG A 228 9.50 10.41 -13.54
N LEU A 229 8.80 9.94 -12.49
CA LEU A 229 9.16 10.20 -11.11
C LEU A 229 10.51 9.56 -10.75
N LEU A 230 10.73 8.31 -11.16
CA LEU A 230 12.01 7.61 -10.96
C LEU A 230 13.15 8.26 -11.75
N GLU A 231 12.94 8.62 -13.01
CA GLU A 231 13.94 9.31 -13.84
C GLU A 231 14.34 10.67 -13.24
N ARG A 232 13.37 11.42 -12.70
CA ARG A 232 13.64 12.69 -12.01
C ARG A 232 14.38 12.52 -10.69
N ALA A 233 14.23 11.39 -10.02
CA ALA A 233 15.01 11.03 -8.84
C ALA A 233 16.44 10.56 -9.19
N GLY A 234 16.78 10.48 -10.48
CA GLY A 234 18.12 10.10 -10.98
C GLY A 234 18.31 8.61 -11.30
N PHE A 235 17.24 7.81 -11.19
CA PHE A 235 17.31 6.40 -11.60
C PHE A 235 17.40 6.24 -13.11
N VAL A 236 18.11 5.20 -13.54
CA VAL A 236 18.29 4.83 -14.95
C VAL A 236 17.69 3.43 -15.22
N ASP A 237 17.64 3.03 -16.49
CA ASP A 237 17.12 1.72 -16.92
C ASP A 237 15.73 1.39 -16.36
N VAL A 238 14.86 2.39 -16.34
CA VAL A 238 13.51 2.29 -15.80
C VAL A 238 12.67 1.38 -16.71
N LYS A 239 12.22 0.24 -16.18
CA LYS A 239 11.47 -0.79 -16.92
C LYS A 239 10.24 -1.22 -16.14
N ILE A 240 9.08 -1.24 -16.79
CA ILE A 240 7.87 -1.91 -16.31
C ILE A 240 8.06 -3.42 -16.56
N CYS A 241 7.69 -4.21 -15.56
CA CYS A 241 7.81 -5.68 -15.59
C CYS A 241 6.51 -6.33 -15.10
N ALA A 242 6.39 -7.64 -15.33
CA ALA A 242 5.33 -8.41 -14.69
C ALA A 242 5.67 -8.68 -13.21
N ALA A 243 4.67 -9.07 -12.42
CA ALA A 243 4.85 -9.38 -11.00
C ALA A 243 5.94 -10.43 -10.75
N ALA A 244 6.00 -11.47 -11.61
CA ALA A 244 6.98 -12.55 -11.52
C ALA A 244 8.31 -12.24 -12.24
N GLU A 245 8.35 -11.17 -13.09
CA GLU A 245 9.56 -10.77 -13.81
C GLU A 245 10.38 -9.80 -12.96
N SER A 246 11.69 -10.08 -12.77
CA SER A 246 12.58 -9.20 -12.02
C SER A 246 14.04 -9.37 -12.46
N ARG A 247 14.82 -8.28 -12.37
CA ARG A 247 16.29 -8.30 -12.46
C ARG A 247 16.96 -8.67 -11.13
N ILE A 248 16.20 -8.72 -10.04
CA ILE A 248 16.68 -9.16 -8.73
C ILE A 248 16.93 -10.67 -8.81
N PRO A 249 18.15 -11.16 -8.51
CA PRO A 249 18.45 -12.59 -8.60
C PRO A 249 17.51 -13.43 -7.73
N GLU A 250 16.99 -14.52 -8.31
CA GLU A 250 16.13 -15.49 -7.64
C GLU A 250 14.87 -14.87 -6.99
N TYR A 251 14.32 -13.79 -7.59
CA TYR A 251 13.24 -13.00 -7.01
C TYR A 251 11.98 -13.84 -6.69
N GLU A 252 11.68 -14.81 -7.53
CA GLU A 252 10.48 -15.66 -7.36
C GLU A 252 10.44 -16.39 -6.02
N LYS A 253 11.61 -16.77 -5.47
CA LYS A 253 11.67 -17.49 -4.19
C LYS A 253 11.14 -16.66 -3.00
N TYR A 254 11.19 -15.33 -3.12
CA TYR A 254 10.75 -14.44 -2.04
C TYR A 254 9.23 -14.27 -1.99
N SER A 255 8.53 -14.61 -3.07
CA SER A 255 7.06 -14.54 -3.16
C SER A 255 6.48 -13.18 -2.74
N LEU A 256 7.21 -12.08 -2.99
CA LEU A 256 6.78 -10.74 -2.57
C LEU A 256 5.65 -10.18 -3.46
N ASP A 257 5.79 -10.26 -4.79
CA ASP A 257 4.81 -9.76 -5.76
C ASP A 257 3.98 -10.86 -6.42
N ALA A 258 4.52 -12.06 -6.52
CA ALA A 258 3.86 -13.21 -7.12
C ALA A 258 3.92 -14.45 -6.22
N LEU A 259 2.89 -15.27 -6.27
CA LEU A 259 2.83 -16.57 -5.60
C LEU A 259 2.56 -17.62 -6.68
N ASN A 260 3.48 -18.58 -6.84
CA ASN A 260 3.39 -19.61 -7.89
C ASN A 260 3.16 -19.01 -9.30
N GLY A 261 3.85 -17.92 -9.63
CA GLY A 261 3.74 -17.22 -10.91
C GLY A 261 2.49 -16.33 -11.08
N VAL A 262 1.58 -16.30 -10.10
CA VAL A 262 0.38 -15.47 -10.12
C VAL A 262 0.62 -14.19 -9.30
N ALA A 263 0.30 -13.03 -9.87
CA ALA A 263 0.43 -11.76 -9.16
C ALA A 263 -0.43 -11.74 -7.89
N ARG A 264 0.17 -11.30 -6.78
CA ARG A 264 -0.58 -11.10 -5.52
C ARG A 264 -1.58 -9.96 -5.60
N LYS A 265 -1.22 -8.91 -6.36
CA LYS A 265 -2.02 -7.70 -6.59
C LYS A 265 -2.05 -7.42 -8.10
N PRO A 266 -3.00 -8.03 -8.84
CA PRO A 266 -3.05 -7.92 -10.31
C PRO A 266 -3.35 -6.51 -10.82
N ASP A 267 -3.94 -5.66 -9.97
CA ASP A 267 -4.28 -4.25 -10.23
C ASP A 267 -3.08 -3.30 -10.14
N SER A 268 -1.86 -3.83 -10.08
CA SER A 268 -0.65 -3.04 -9.80
C SER A 268 0.27 -2.92 -11.01
N ILE A 269 0.97 -1.79 -11.08
CA ILE A 269 2.17 -1.60 -11.92
C ILE A 269 3.38 -2.06 -11.10
N TYR A 270 4.19 -2.92 -11.71
CA TYR A 270 5.49 -3.31 -11.20
C TYR A 270 6.57 -2.64 -12.05
N ILE A 271 7.49 -1.94 -11.40
CA ILE A 271 8.54 -1.18 -12.08
C ILE A 271 9.88 -1.37 -11.39
N GLU A 272 10.93 -1.49 -12.17
CA GLU A 272 12.30 -1.54 -11.69
C GLU A 272 13.14 -0.45 -12.33
N ALA A 273 14.13 0.03 -11.58
CA ALA A 273 15.13 0.96 -12.05
C ALA A 273 16.46 0.72 -11.33
N SER A 274 17.54 1.26 -11.86
CA SER A 274 18.87 1.13 -11.29
C SER A 274 19.45 2.46 -10.84
N LYS A 275 20.25 2.45 -9.78
CA LYS A 275 21.13 3.55 -9.46
C LYS A 275 22.30 3.56 -10.45
N PRO A 276 22.69 4.68 -11.05
CA PRO A 276 23.87 4.81 -11.93
C PRO A 276 25.16 4.31 -11.31
#